data_dc2a89ed5358222c35b08c3f98636c87
#
_entry.id   dc2a89ed5358222c35b08c3f98636c87
#
_cell.length_a   1.000
_cell.length_b   1.000
_cell.length_c   1.000
_cell.angle_alpha   90.00
_cell.angle_beta   90.00
_cell.angle_gamma   90.00
#
_symmetry.space_group_name_H-M   'P 1'
#
loop_
_entity.id
_entity.type
_entity.pdbx_description
1 polymer ?
#
loop_
_entity_poly.entity_id
_entity_poly.type
_entity_poly.pdbx_seq_one_letter_code
_entity_poly.pdbx_strand_id
1 'polypeptide(L)'
;MVPDHPSPQLREALVESVAASPEIPADPGTRRRIPGLVRFAGKATAVVGMRRAGKTTFVHQLRRERLVGGLSPENVPYINFEDERLRGLDGSDLGFLEDERARRFLNARERGPVVWHFDEIQNVPGWETFVRRLLDSGGTEVVVTGSSAALLSREVATSLRGRGWEVRIFPFSFEEALRDHGEPVPAEVPHLAGATRARLEGFFRNWLAAGGFPEAQGLDVENRVRLLRDYVDIAVLRDVIERHGVRNPTALRWLVGQLLGSPAGLFSAERFHRRMRAEGLAVSKDTVHELLAHLADCFLIRLVWMESASARQRMVNPRKAYPVDSGLIAASERVGRDNRGHALETAVHAELERRGVEVTYVRTPAGREVDFLARSPGGTEELIQVSAEVFDPAVAEREIRGLVEAGAMFPRARRRLLTLTGEPLPLDPPPEVIVQPAYEWMLEDPARAAGGLGGPH
;
A
#
# COMPACT_ATOMS: atom_id res chain seq x y z
N MET A 1 45.11 9.30 2.52
CA MET A 1 44.82 8.26 1.53
C MET A 1 43.29 8.16 1.49
N VAL A 2 42.66 8.65 0.42
CA VAL A 2 41.22 8.44 0.19
C VAL A 2 41.06 6.94 -0.05
N PRO A 3 40.22 6.21 0.69
CA PRO A 3 40.01 4.79 0.40
C PRO A 3 39.59 4.64 -1.05
N ASP A 4 40.18 3.65 -1.72
CA ASP A 4 39.84 3.33 -3.13
C ASP A 4 38.40 2.78 -3.14
N HIS A 5 37.42 3.62 -3.43
CA HIS A 5 36.02 3.25 -3.52
C HIS A 5 35.60 2.99 -4.97
N PRO A 6 34.87 1.90 -5.24
CA PRO A 6 34.55 0.78 -4.34
C PRO A 6 35.76 -0.13 -4.09
N SER A 7 35.79 -0.81 -2.94
CA SER A 7 36.83 -1.81 -2.64
C SER A 7 36.89 -2.89 -3.72
N PRO A 8 38.02 -3.62 -3.89
CA PRO A 8 38.12 -4.67 -4.90
C PRO A 8 36.99 -5.72 -4.81
N GLN A 9 36.58 -6.10 -3.59
CA GLN A 9 35.47 -7.05 -3.37
C GLN A 9 34.12 -6.48 -3.79
N LEU A 10 33.85 -5.21 -3.51
CA LEU A 10 32.64 -4.54 -3.96
C LEU A 10 32.60 -4.39 -5.48
N ARG A 11 33.75 -4.12 -6.12
CA ARG A 11 33.86 -4.09 -7.59
C ARG A 11 33.53 -5.46 -8.20
N GLU A 12 34.09 -6.52 -7.64
CA GLU A 12 33.83 -7.88 -8.10
C GLU A 12 32.33 -8.23 -7.98
N ALA A 13 31.71 -7.93 -6.84
CA ALA A 13 30.27 -8.14 -6.64
C ALA A 13 29.41 -7.32 -7.63
N LEU A 14 29.79 -6.08 -7.93
CA LEU A 14 29.09 -5.27 -8.94
C LEU A 14 29.24 -5.86 -10.35
N VAL A 15 30.45 -6.31 -10.73
CA VAL A 15 30.72 -6.98 -12.00
C VAL A 15 29.84 -8.23 -12.15
N GLU A 16 29.80 -9.07 -11.13
CA GLU A 16 28.97 -10.28 -11.10
C GLU A 16 27.48 -9.93 -11.20
N SER A 17 27.00 -8.93 -10.47
CA SER A 17 25.60 -8.49 -10.51
C SER A 17 25.18 -8.02 -11.90
N VAL A 18 26.04 -7.25 -12.59
CA VAL A 18 25.79 -6.81 -13.97
C VAL A 18 25.82 -8.00 -14.93
N ALA A 19 26.77 -8.92 -14.75
CA ALA A 19 26.92 -10.09 -15.60
C ALA A 19 25.72 -11.06 -15.50
N ALA A 20 25.26 -11.30 -14.29
CA ALA A 20 24.15 -12.21 -14.02
C ALA A 20 22.77 -11.61 -14.36
N SER A 21 22.66 -10.29 -14.39
CA SER A 21 21.38 -9.58 -14.57
C SER A 21 20.54 -10.06 -15.78
N PRO A 22 21.09 -10.30 -17.00
CA PRO A 22 20.30 -10.79 -18.12
C PRO A 22 19.72 -12.20 -17.90
N GLU A 23 20.34 -13.01 -17.06
CA GLU A 23 19.94 -14.39 -16.78
C GLU A 23 18.90 -14.50 -15.66
N ILE A 24 18.70 -13.41 -14.89
CA ILE A 24 17.72 -13.39 -13.80
C ILE A 24 16.30 -13.53 -14.38
N PRO A 25 15.55 -14.59 -14.02
CA PRO A 25 14.20 -14.78 -14.52
C PRO A 25 13.29 -13.60 -14.18
N ALA A 26 12.50 -13.19 -15.15
CA ALA A 26 11.44 -12.19 -14.92
C ALA A 26 10.13 -12.93 -14.62
N ASP A 27 10.05 -13.58 -13.45
CA ASP A 27 8.81 -14.25 -13.01
C ASP A 27 7.76 -13.19 -12.68
N PRO A 28 6.64 -13.18 -13.43
CA PRO A 28 5.61 -12.18 -13.23
C PRO A 28 4.72 -12.44 -12.01
N GLY A 29 4.71 -13.66 -11.45
CA GLY A 29 3.73 -14.03 -10.43
C GLY A 29 2.31 -13.65 -10.82
N THR A 30 1.44 -13.41 -9.86
CA THR A 30 0.08 -12.91 -10.10
C THR A 30 0.11 -11.46 -10.58
N ARG A 31 -0.47 -11.22 -11.76
CA ARG A 31 -0.45 -9.88 -12.39
C ARG A 31 -1.11 -8.83 -11.50
N ARG A 32 -0.36 -7.76 -11.24
CA ARG A 32 -0.82 -6.63 -10.45
C ARG A 32 -1.64 -5.67 -11.32
N ARG A 33 -2.73 -5.15 -10.74
CA ARG A 33 -3.52 -4.08 -11.34
C ARG A 33 -3.21 -2.77 -10.61
N ILE A 34 -2.43 -1.91 -11.24
CA ILE A 34 -2.04 -0.62 -10.68
C ILE A 34 -2.80 0.48 -11.43
N PRO A 35 -3.83 1.09 -10.84
CA PRO A 35 -4.52 2.21 -11.46
C PRO A 35 -3.56 3.39 -11.69
N GLY A 36 -3.65 4.00 -12.86
CA GLY A 36 -2.84 5.19 -13.16
C GLY A 36 -1.33 4.93 -13.31
N LEU A 37 -0.91 3.68 -13.57
CA LEU A 37 0.48 3.41 -13.92
C LEU A 37 0.84 4.13 -15.22
N VAL A 38 1.54 5.25 -15.09
CA VAL A 38 2.00 6.09 -16.21
C VAL A 38 3.51 6.14 -16.19
N ARG A 39 4.12 6.03 -17.35
CA ARG A 39 5.57 6.19 -17.54
C ARG A 39 5.83 7.59 -18.08
N PHE A 40 6.64 8.35 -17.37
CA PHE A 40 7.03 9.69 -17.78
C PHE A 40 8.49 9.70 -18.23
N ALA A 41 8.75 10.22 -19.43
CA ALA A 41 10.11 10.46 -19.88
C ALA A 41 10.85 11.38 -18.90
N GLY A 42 12.08 11.01 -18.54
CA GLY A 42 12.90 11.78 -17.60
C GLY A 42 12.49 11.68 -16.14
N LYS A 43 11.58 10.77 -15.78
CA LYS A 43 11.24 10.45 -14.39
C LYS A 43 11.56 9.00 -14.05
N ALA A 44 12.05 8.76 -12.82
CA ALA A 44 12.16 7.43 -12.26
C ALA A 44 10.79 6.94 -11.79
N THR A 45 10.45 5.69 -12.05
CA THR A 45 9.31 5.02 -11.43
C THR A 45 9.73 4.49 -10.07
N ALA A 46 9.18 5.06 -9.01
CA ALA A 46 9.47 4.69 -7.63
C ALA A 46 8.39 3.73 -7.09
N VAL A 47 8.72 2.45 -7.02
CA VAL A 47 7.83 1.38 -6.55
C VAL A 47 7.96 1.25 -5.04
N VAL A 48 6.94 1.67 -4.30
CA VAL A 48 6.94 1.71 -2.84
C VAL A 48 5.86 0.81 -2.24
N GLY A 49 6.01 0.45 -1.00
CA GLY A 49 5.02 -0.35 -0.26
C GLY A 49 5.66 -1.15 0.86
N MET A 50 4.84 -1.71 1.73
CA MET A 50 5.32 -2.53 2.84
C MET A 50 6.20 -3.68 2.35
N ARG A 51 7.15 -4.11 3.19
CA ARG A 51 7.89 -5.35 2.94
C ARG A 51 6.94 -6.51 2.67
N ARG A 52 7.31 -7.42 1.77
CA ARG A 52 6.52 -8.60 1.39
C ARG A 52 5.18 -8.31 0.67
N ALA A 53 4.88 -7.05 0.34
CA ALA A 53 3.69 -6.71 -0.45
C ALA A 53 3.80 -7.09 -1.95
N GLY A 54 4.98 -7.54 -2.42
CA GLY A 54 5.21 -7.98 -3.80
C GLY A 54 5.86 -6.94 -4.72
N LYS A 55 6.64 -5.98 -4.18
CA LYS A 55 7.36 -4.95 -4.96
C LYS A 55 8.33 -5.57 -5.98
N THR A 56 9.20 -6.48 -5.52
CA THR A 56 10.17 -7.19 -6.38
C THR A 56 9.48 -7.95 -7.52
N THR A 57 8.40 -8.68 -7.22
CA THR A 57 7.59 -9.37 -8.24
C THR A 57 7.01 -8.39 -9.24
N PHE A 58 6.51 -7.23 -8.79
CA PHE A 58 6.01 -6.19 -9.68
C PHE A 58 7.12 -5.61 -10.59
N VAL A 59 8.33 -5.41 -10.07
CA VAL A 59 9.48 -5.02 -10.89
C VAL A 59 9.77 -6.08 -11.96
N HIS A 60 9.70 -7.37 -11.63
CA HIS A 60 9.84 -8.44 -12.62
C HIS A 60 8.70 -8.46 -13.64
N GLN A 61 7.46 -8.07 -13.27
CA GLN A 61 6.39 -7.86 -14.25
C GLN A 61 6.74 -6.74 -15.24
N LEU A 62 7.25 -5.61 -14.75
CA LEU A 62 7.69 -4.50 -15.62
C LEU A 62 8.85 -4.93 -16.54
N ARG A 63 9.82 -5.69 -16.01
CA ARG A 63 10.92 -6.28 -16.82
C ARG A 63 10.37 -7.18 -17.92
N ARG A 64 9.47 -8.10 -17.56
CA ARG A 64 8.86 -9.04 -18.53
C ARG A 64 8.10 -8.30 -19.62
N GLU A 65 7.37 -7.25 -19.29
CA GLU A 65 6.68 -6.41 -20.30
C GLU A 65 7.68 -5.85 -21.32
N ARG A 66 8.87 -5.41 -20.88
CA ARG A 66 9.92 -4.89 -21.75
C ARG A 66 10.54 -5.97 -22.63
N LEU A 67 10.80 -7.15 -22.07
CA LEU A 67 11.32 -8.30 -22.80
C LEU A 67 10.34 -8.80 -23.87
N VAL A 68 9.06 -8.93 -23.52
CA VAL A 68 7.99 -9.28 -24.49
C VAL A 68 7.82 -8.19 -25.55
N GLY A 69 8.04 -6.92 -25.16
CA GLY A 69 8.05 -5.78 -26.09
C GLY A 69 9.27 -5.69 -27.00
N GLY A 70 10.19 -6.68 -26.96
CA GLY A 70 11.31 -6.81 -27.88
C GLY A 70 12.64 -6.20 -27.41
N LEU A 71 12.72 -5.67 -26.16
CA LEU A 71 14.02 -5.27 -25.61
C LEU A 71 14.86 -6.48 -25.27
N SER A 72 16.17 -6.40 -25.55
CA SER A 72 17.10 -7.48 -25.19
C SER A 72 17.32 -7.54 -23.67
N PRO A 73 17.62 -8.72 -23.11
CA PRO A 73 17.87 -8.86 -21.66
C PRO A 73 18.94 -7.92 -21.12
N GLU A 74 19.96 -7.61 -21.91
CA GLU A 74 21.04 -6.68 -21.55
C GLU A 74 20.55 -5.22 -21.43
N ASN A 75 19.38 -4.92 -22.00
CA ASN A 75 18.76 -3.58 -21.94
C ASN A 75 17.75 -3.43 -20.80
N VAL A 76 17.49 -4.50 -20.04
CA VAL A 76 16.62 -4.48 -18.85
C VAL A 76 17.36 -4.95 -17.59
N PRO A 77 18.51 -4.32 -17.23
CA PRO A 77 19.30 -4.72 -16.09
C PRO A 77 18.51 -4.63 -14.78
N TYR A 78 18.79 -5.59 -13.88
CA TYR A 78 18.20 -5.68 -12.55
C TYR A 78 19.31 -5.87 -11.51
N ILE A 79 19.35 -5.01 -10.50
CA ILE A 79 20.31 -5.08 -9.39
C ILE A 79 19.52 -5.04 -8.08
N ASN A 80 19.77 -6.02 -7.22
CA ASN A 80 19.18 -6.08 -5.89
C ASN A 80 20.20 -5.61 -4.83
N PHE A 81 19.94 -4.49 -4.18
CA PHE A 81 20.81 -3.94 -3.13
C PHE A 81 20.52 -4.52 -1.72
N GLU A 82 19.68 -5.54 -1.59
CA GLU A 82 19.65 -6.39 -0.39
C GLU A 82 20.76 -7.45 -0.39
N ASP A 83 21.45 -7.66 -1.52
CA ASP A 83 22.62 -8.56 -1.59
C ASP A 83 23.68 -8.08 -0.60
N GLU A 84 24.01 -8.97 0.34
CA GLU A 84 25.00 -8.64 1.40
C GLU A 84 26.39 -8.29 0.86
N ARG A 85 26.75 -8.81 -0.32
CA ARG A 85 28.01 -8.55 -1.00
C ARG A 85 28.13 -7.09 -1.48
N LEU A 86 26.99 -6.40 -1.65
CA LEU A 86 26.89 -4.99 -2.03
C LEU A 86 26.81 -4.04 -0.82
N ARG A 87 26.90 -4.57 0.39
CA ARG A 87 26.85 -3.75 1.62
C ARG A 87 28.06 -2.82 1.72
N GLY A 88 27.81 -1.56 1.93
CA GLY A 88 28.86 -0.53 2.06
C GLY A 88 29.11 0.26 0.78
N LEU A 89 28.34 0.02 -0.28
CA LEU A 89 28.29 0.92 -1.44
C LEU A 89 27.73 2.27 -1.06
N ASP A 90 28.19 3.30 -1.77
CA ASP A 90 27.58 4.62 -1.78
C ASP A 90 27.24 5.07 -3.21
N GLY A 91 26.53 6.19 -3.35
CA GLY A 91 26.06 6.69 -4.64
C GLY A 91 27.17 7.01 -5.65
N SER A 92 28.41 7.25 -5.20
CA SER A 92 29.57 7.49 -6.08
C SER A 92 30.04 6.22 -6.76
N ASP A 93 29.85 5.06 -6.11
CA ASP A 93 30.26 3.75 -6.64
C ASP A 93 29.31 3.27 -7.75
N LEU A 94 28.05 3.72 -7.75
CA LEU A 94 27.03 3.25 -8.70
C LEU A 94 27.34 3.56 -10.16
N GLY A 95 28.23 4.54 -10.41
CA GLY A 95 28.73 4.82 -11.77
C GLY A 95 29.37 3.62 -12.43
N PHE A 96 30.00 2.76 -11.64
CA PHE A 96 30.63 1.54 -12.12
C PHE A 96 29.65 0.57 -12.81
N LEU A 97 28.38 0.53 -12.37
CA LEU A 97 27.36 -0.30 -13.01
C LEU A 97 27.14 0.07 -14.49
N GLU A 98 27.11 1.37 -14.79
CA GLU A 98 26.93 1.89 -16.15
C GLU A 98 28.16 1.57 -17.02
N ASP A 99 29.36 1.80 -16.48
CA ASP A 99 30.64 1.55 -17.16
C ASP A 99 30.82 0.05 -17.44
N GLU A 100 30.57 -0.81 -16.45
CA GLU A 100 30.71 -2.27 -16.63
C GLU A 100 29.68 -2.82 -17.63
N ARG A 101 28.42 -2.35 -17.55
CA ARG A 101 27.42 -2.73 -18.54
C ARG A 101 27.83 -2.30 -19.95
N ALA A 102 28.32 -1.08 -20.13
CA ALA A 102 28.77 -0.58 -21.44
C ALA A 102 29.96 -1.38 -21.98
N ARG A 103 30.89 -1.78 -21.11
CA ARG A 103 32.05 -2.60 -21.48
C ARG A 103 31.65 -4.01 -21.88
N ARG A 104 30.72 -4.62 -21.17
CA ARG A 104 30.33 -6.02 -21.38
C ARG A 104 29.37 -6.18 -22.56
N PHE A 105 28.47 -5.23 -22.78
CA PHE A 105 27.41 -5.29 -23.78
C PHE A 105 27.54 -4.15 -24.81
N LEU A 106 28.65 -4.17 -25.58
CA LEU A 106 29.05 -3.07 -26.46
C LEU A 106 27.97 -2.58 -27.44
N ASN A 107 27.15 -3.51 -27.96
CA ASN A 107 26.11 -3.15 -28.95
C ASN A 107 24.71 -3.00 -28.35
N ALA A 108 24.58 -3.05 -27.02
CA ALA A 108 23.26 -3.02 -26.38
C ALA A 108 22.56 -1.65 -26.53
N ARG A 109 23.31 -0.54 -26.61
CA ARG A 109 22.74 0.81 -26.84
C ARG A 109 22.09 0.97 -28.21
N GLU A 110 22.61 0.26 -29.22
CA GLU A 110 22.06 0.28 -30.58
C GLU A 110 20.73 -0.47 -30.69
N ARG A 111 20.44 -1.35 -29.72
CA ARG A 111 19.25 -2.22 -29.67
C ARG A 111 18.06 -1.61 -28.96
N GLY A 112 18.15 -0.35 -28.52
CA GLY A 112 17.06 0.36 -27.86
C GLY A 112 17.42 1.01 -26.51
N PRO A 113 16.44 1.59 -25.82
CA PRO A 113 16.64 2.25 -24.53
C PRO A 113 17.07 1.24 -23.46
N VAL A 114 17.77 1.73 -22.44
CA VAL A 114 18.13 0.95 -21.26
C VAL A 114 17.11 1.23 -20.16
N VAL A 115 16.57 0.17 -19.56
CA VAL A 115 15.63 0.27 -18.45
C VAL A 115 16.25 -0.36 -17.21
N TRP A 116 16.83 0.46 -16.34
CA TRP A 116 17.44 0.01 -15.09
C TRP A 116 16.36 -0.32 -14.06
N HIS A 117 16.53 -1.44 -13.37
CA HIS A 117 15.70 -1.84 -12.24
C HIS A 117 16.57 -2.02 -11.01
N PHE A 118 16.43 -1.11 -10.05
CA PHE A 118 17.17 -1.09 -8.79
C PHE A 118 16.23 -1.47 -7.63
N ASP A 119 16.41 -2.66 -7.10
CA ASP A 119 15.59 -3.16 -6.01
C ASP A 119 16.22 -2.81 -4.66
N GLU A 120 15.41 -2.29 -3.73
CA GLU A 120 15.79 -1.82 -2.39
C GLU A 120 16.96 -0.81 -2.42
N ILE A 121 16.89 0.17 -3.34
CA ILE A 121 17.97 1.14 -3.62
C ILE A 121 18.33 2.01 -2.42
N GLN A 122 17.42 2.20 -1.45
CA GLN A 122 17.70 2.96 -0.23
C GLN A 122 18.83 2.38 0.64
N ASN A 123 19.27 1.15 0.35
CA ASN A 123 20.42 0.55 1.01
C ASN A 123 21.76 1.19 0.56
N VAL A 124 21.74 2.04 -0.47
CA VAL A 124 22.91 2.75 -1.00
C VAL A 124 22.78 4.25 -0.69
N PRO A 125 23.47 4.82 0.31
CA PRO A 125 23.43 6.25 0.58
C PRO A 125 23.81 7.10 -0.65
N GLY A 126 23.07 8.18 -0.93
CA GLY A 126 23.38 9.09 -2.05
C GLY A 126 23.05 8.59 -3.45
N TRP A 127 22.28 7.50 -3.57
CA TRP A 127 21.83 6.89 -4.83
C TRP A 127 21.10 7.85 -5.76
N GLU A 128 20.46 8.87 -5.22
CA GLU A 128 19.61 9.81 -5.97
C GLU A 128 20.41 10.61 -6.99
N THR A 129 21.67 10.94 -6.66
CA THR A 129 22.57 11.66 -7.56
C THR A 129 22.89 10.81 -8.79
N PHE A 130 23.12 9.52 -8.60
CA PHE A 130 23.35 8.58 -9.69
C PHE A 130 22.11 8.43 -10.58
N VAL A 131 20.94 8.16 -10.00
CA VAL A 131 19.68 8.02 -10.76
C VAL A 131 19.37 9.27 -11.55
N ARG A 132 19.57 10.47 -10.97
CA ARG A 132 19.40 11.72 -11.71
C ARG A 132 20.33 11.83 -12.92
N ARG A 133 21.60 11.44 -12.78
CA ARG A 133 22.57 11.42 -13.89
C ARG A 133 22.12 10.48 -15.00
N LEU A 134 21.62 9.26 -14.64
CA LEU A 134 21.06 8.32 -15.61
C LEU A 134 19.89 8.92 -16.40
N LEU A 135 18.98 9.62 -15.71
CA LEU A 135 17.83 10.26 -16.34
C LEU A 135 18.25 11.43 -17.26
N ASP A 136 19.34 12.14 -16.90
CA ASP A 136 19.87 13.28 -17.68
C ASP A 136 20.60 12.81 -18.95
N SER A 137 21.14 11.58 -18.98
CA SER A 137 21.88 11.07 -20.15
C SER A 137 21.02 10.76 -21.39
N GLY A 138 19.68 10.76 -21.23
CA GLY A 138 18.73 10.42 -22.30
C GLY A 138 18.74 8.94 -22.67
N GLY A 139 17.63 8.45 -23.24
CA GLY A 139 17.51 7.04 -23.68
C GLY A 139 17.56 6.01 -22.54
N THR A 140 17.44 6.46 -21.29
CA THR A 140 17.46 5.63 -20.08
C THR A 140 16.18 5.82 -19.30
N GLU A 141 15.55 4.72 -18.92
CA GLU A 141 14.47 4.67 -17.95
C GLU A 141 14.99 4.03 -16.65
N VAL A 142 14.42 4.44 -15.53
CA VAL A 142 14.83 3.93 -14.21
C VAL A 142 13.60 3.55 -13.40
N VAL A 143 13.62 2.33 -12.87
CA VAL A 143 12.65 1.81 -11.89
C VAL A 143 13.42 1.56 -10.60
N VAL A 144 12.96 2.13 -9.50
CA VAL A 144 13.55 1.92 -8.17
C VAL A 144 12.51 1.34 -7.23
N THR A 145 12.94 0.50 -6.27
CA THR A 145 12.03 0.08 -5.20
C THR A 145 12.53 0.48 -3.82
N GLY A 146 11.61 0.54 -2.87
CA GLY A 146 11.93 0.72 -1.46
C GLY A 146 10.75 0.46 -0.52
N SER A 147 11.09 0.13 0.73
CA SER A 147 10.13 -0.24 1.77
C SER A 147 9.64 0.94 2.63
N SER A 148 9.94 2.19 2.25
CA SER A 148 9.55 3.38 2.99
C SER A 148 8.94 4.44 2.07
N ALA A 149 7.87 5.08 2.54
CA ALA A 149 7.23 6.20 1.87
C ALA A 149 8.09 7.47 1.95
N ALA A 150 8.73 7.75 3.09
CA ALA A 150 9.53 8.96 3.27
C ALA A 150 10.82 8.92 2.47
N LEU A 151 11.45 7.75 2.36
CA LEU A 151 12.69 7.60 1.59
C LEU A 151 12.50 7.90 0.11
N LEU A 152 11.35 7.54 -0.44
CA LEU A 152 11.10 7.76 -1.86
C LEU A 152 10.25 9.00 -2.14
N SER A 153 9.33 9.40 -1.27
CA SER A 153 8.51 10.60 -1.49
C SER A 153 9.24 11.90 -1.14
N ARG A 154 10.00 11.96 -0.04
CA ARG A 154 10.80 13.15 0.33
C ARG A 154 12.11 13.24 -0.43
N GLU A 155 12.86 12.14 -0.53
CA GLU A 155 14.12 12.11 -1.24
C GLU A 155 13.92 12.17 -2.75
N VAL A 156 12.93 11.46 -3.30
CA VAL A 156 12.55 11.56 -4.72
C VAL A 156 11.98 12.94 -5.06
N ALA A 157 11.16 13.53 -4.19
CA ALA A 157 10.64 14.88 -4.45
C ALA A 157 11.70 15.97 -4.32
N THR A 158 12.63 15.85 -3.37
CA THR A 158 13.67 16.87 -3.10
C THR A 158 14.97 16.60 -3.86
N SER A 159 15.51 15.37 -3.80
CA SER A 159 16.81 15.01 -4.38
C SER A 159 16.73 14.71 -5.86
N LEU A 160 15.68 14.07 -6.33
CA LEU A 160 15.38 13.93 -7.76
C LEU A 160 14.70 15.17 -8.34
N ARG A 161 14.50 16.23 -7.56
CA ARG A 161 13.93 17.51 -8.01
C ARG A 161 12.63 17.33 -8.83
N GLY A 162 11.68 16.54 -8.33
CA GLY A 162 10.41 16.27 -9.01
C GLY A 162 10.48 15.23 -10.14
N ARG A 163 11.60 14.52 -10.31
CA ARG A 163 11.79 13.47 -11.32
C ARG A 163 11.43 12.08 -10.83
N GLY A 164 10.63 11.94 -9.80
CA GLY A 164 10.08 10.69 -9.31
C GLY A 164 8.59 10.58 -9.61
N TRP A 165 8.14 9.39 -9.95
CA TRP A 165 6.74 9.02 -10.05
C TRP A 165 6.46 7.84 -9.15
N GLU A 166 5.69 8.06 -8.10
CA GLU A 166 5.41 7.04 -7.08
C GLU A 166 4.33 6.05 -7.56
N VAL A 167 4.62 4.78 -7.39
CA VAL A 167 3.73 3.65 -7.65
C VAL A 167 3.64 2.82 -6.37
N ARG A 168 2.48 2.79 -5.73
CA ARG A 168 2.27 2.04 -4.49
C ARG A 168 1.85 0.62 -4.75
N ILE A 169 2.55 -0.30 -4.11
CA ILE A 169 2.21 -1.73 -4.10
C ILE A 169 1.63 -2.08 -2.74
N PHE A 170 0.38 -2.50 -2.76
CA PHE A 170 -0.33 -3.04 -1.60
C PHE A 170 -0.25 -4.58 -1.59
N PRO A 171 -0.54 -5.25 -0.48
CA PRO A 171 -0.94 -6.65 -0.53
C PRO A 171 -2.05 -6.88 -1.57
N PHE A 172 -2.29 -8.09 -2.03
CA PHE A 172 -3.29 -8.36 -3.08
C PHE A 172 -4.64 -7.73 -2.78
N SER A 173 -5.23 -7.07 -3.79
CA SER A 173 -6.63 -6.71 -3.78
C SER A 173 -7.51 -7.97 -3.79
N PHE A 174 -8.80 -7.82 -3.54
CA PHE A 174 -9.74 -8.93 -3.67
C PHE A 174 -9.71 -9.57 -5.07
N GLU A 175 -9.65 -8.75 -6.12
CA GLU A 175 -9.53 -9.20 -7.51
C GLU A 175 -8.20 -9.94 -7.77
N GLU A 176 -7.09 -9.44 -7.25
CA GLU A 176 -5.77 -10.08 -7.39
C GLU A 176 -5.71 -11.41 -6.64
N ALA A 177 -6.32 -11.48 -5.45
CA ALA A 177 -6.42 -12.72 -4.68
C ALA A 177 -7.27 -13.78 -5.38
N LEU A 178 -8.39 -13.39 -6.01
CA LEU A 178 -9.17 -14.31 -6.85
C LEU A 178 -8.31 -14.90 -7.97
N ARG A 179 -7.56 -14.07 -8.68
CA ARG A 179 -6.67 -14.54 -9.76
C ARG A 179 -5.55 -15.44 -9.26
N ASP A 180 -4.97 -15.11 -8.12
CA ASP A 180 -3.90 -15.92 -7.50
C ASP A 180 -4.36 -17.34 -7.18
N HIS A 181 -5.62 -17.48 -6.76
CA HIS A 181 -6.24 -18.78 -6.48
C HIS A 181 -6.88 -19.45 -7.72
N GLY A 182 -6.72 -18.86 -8.91
CA GLY A 182 -7.36 -19.38 -10.13
C GLY A 182 -8.89 -19.23 -10.16
N GLU A 183 -9.42 -18.38 -9.30
CA GLU A 183 -10.86 -18.13 -9.22
C GLU A 183 -11.32 -17.17 -10.33
N PRO A 184 -12.42 -17.46 -11.03
CA PRO A 184 -12.90 -16.58 -12.07
C PRO A 184 -13.38 -15.24 -11.52
N VAL A 185 -12.83 -14.15 -12.10
CA VAL A 185 -13.27 -12.78 -11.83
C VAL A 185 -14.42 -12.46 -12.77
N PRO A 186 -15.61 -12.05 -12.29
CA PRO A 186 -16.73 -11.71 -13.14
C PRO A 186 -16.43 -10.47 -13.99
N ALA A 187 -16.82 -10.52 -15.27
CA ALA A 187 -16.65 -9.37 -16.17
C ALA A 187 -17.63 -8.22 -15.86
N GLU A 188 -18.81 -8.55 -15.34
CA GLU A 188 -19.84 -7.60 -14.93
C GLU A 188 -20.34 -7.95 -13.53
N VAL A 189 -20.33 -6.95 -12.66
CA VAL A 189 -20.68 -7.11 -11.22
C VAL A 189 -22.18 -6.89 -10.95
N PRO A 190 -22.90 -5.98 -11.63
CA PRO A 190 -24.26 -5.60 -11.22
C PRO A 190 -25.33 -6.69 -11.30
N HIS A 191 -25.07 -7.83 -11.97
CA HIS A 191 -26.05 -8.88 -12.21
C HIS A 191 -25.50 -10.29 -11.98
N LEU A 192 -24.82 -10.49 -10.86
CA LEU A 192 -24.26 -11.80 -10.51
C LEU A 192 -25.35 -12.85 -10.27
N ALA A 193 -25.22 -14.02 -10.90
CA ALA A 193 -26.04 -15.17 -10.59
C ALA A 193 -25.85 -15.63 -9.13
N GLY A 194 -26.88 -16.18 -8.50
CA GLY A 194 -26.86 -16.56 -7.09
C GLY A 194 -25.68 -17.46 -6.69
N ALA A 195 -25.35 -18.46 -7.53
CA ALA A 195 -24.20 -19.34 -7.28
C ALA A 195 -22.86 -18.59 -7.33
N THR A 196 -22.69 -17.66 -8.27
CA THR A 196 -21.48 -16.81 -8.36
C THR A 196 -21.38 -15.89 -7.15
N ARG A 197 -22.49 -15.27 -6.73
CA ARG A 197 -22.54 -14.42 -5.54
C ARG A 197 -22.13 -15.19 -4.29
N ALA A 198 -22.73 -16.37 -4.04
CA ALA A 198 -22.41 -17.20 -2.88
C ALA A 198 -20.92 -17.62 -2.86
N ARG A 199 -20.35 -17.97 -4.01
CA ARG A 199 -18.93 -18.31 -4.16
C ARG A 199 -18.03 -17.10 -3.82
N LEU A 200 -18.29 -15.94 -4.41
CA LEU A 200 -17.52 -14.72 -4.15
C LEU A 200 -17.62 -14.28 -2.70
N GLU A 201 -18.79 -14.37 -2.09
CA GLU A 201 -18.98 -14.03 -0.69
C GLU A 201 -18.22 -14.98 0.24
N GLY A 202 -18.24 -16.28 -0.03
CA GLY A 202 -17.44 -17.27 0.71
C GLY A 202 -15.94 -17.01 0.60
N PHE A 203 -15.45 -16.74 -0.61
CA PHE A 203 -14.05 -16.39 -0.85
C PHE A 203 -13.69 -15.06 -0.16
N PHE A 204 -14.56 -14.07 -0.22
CA PHE A 204 -14.35 -12.76 0.39
C PHE A 204 -14.19 -12.84 1.91
N ARG A 205 -15.05 -13.60 2.59
CA ARG A 205 -14.93 -13.83 4.03
C ARG A 205 -13.59 -14.46 4.40
N ASN A 206 -13.14 -15.44 3.63
CA ASN A 206 -11.84 -16.08 3.82
C ASN A 206 -10.69 -15.11 3.56
N TRP A 207 -10.77 -14.32 2.50
CA TRP A 207 -9.77 -13.31 2.16
C TRP A 207 -9.68 -12.21 3.22
N LEU A 208 -10.78 -11.72 3.77
CA LEU A 208 -10.78 -10.75 4.87
C LEU A 208 -10.00 -11.26 6.10
N ALA A 209 -10.13 -12.56 6.40
CA ALA A 209 -9.42 -13.18 7.51
C ALA A 209 -7.94 -13.51 7.17
N ALA A 210 -7.67 -13.86 5.91
CA ALA A 210 -6.32 -14.20 5.46
C ALA A 210 -5.47 -12.97 5.15
N GLY A 211 -6.10 -11.91 4.68
CA GLY A 211 -5.42 -10.76 4.09
C GLY A 211 -4.95 -11.02 2.66
N GLY A 212 -4.27 -10.02 2.10
CA GLY A 212 -3.77 -10.02 0.74
C GLY A 212 -2.27 -10.22 0.60
N PHE A 213 -1.50 -10.48 1.65
CA PHE A 213 -0.07 -10.73 1.48
C PHE A 213 0.17 -11.96 0.59
N PRO A 214 0.98 -11.83 -0.50
CA PRO A 214 1.14 -12.91 -1.48
C PRO A 214 1.61 -14.23 -0.88
N GLU A 215 2.64 -14.22 -0.04
CA GLU A 215 3.17 -15.43 0.60
C GLU A 215 2.23 -16.05 1.64
N ALA A 216 1.20 -15.31 2.09
CA ALA A 216 0.20 -15.81 3.04
C ALA A 216 -0.96 -16.55 2.36
N GLN A 217 -1.07 -16.42 1.03
CA GLN A 217 -2.12 -17.09 0.26
C GLN A 217 -1.93 -18.61 0.30
N GLY A 218 -3.04 -19.34 0.46
CA GLY A 218 -3.02 -20.81 0.49
C GLY A 218 -2.46 -21.45 1.77
N LEU A 219 -1.91 -20.67 2.72
CA LEU A 219 -1.44 -21.21 3.99
C LEU A 219 -2.61 -21.55 4.92
N ASP A 220 -2.42 -22.60 5.74
CA ASP A 220 -3.29 -22.85 6.87
C ASP A 220 -3.24 -21.70 7.89
N VAL A 221 -4.22 -21.65 8.79
CA VAL A 221 -4.39 -20.54 9.74
C VAL A 221 -3.18 -20.35 10.65
N GLU A 222 -2.58 -21.44 11.15
CA GLU A 222 -1.47 -21.36 12.11
C GLU A 222 -0.21 -20.80 11.47
N ASN A 223 0.18 -21.35 10.32
CA ASN A 223 1.36 -20.89 9.57
C ASN A 223 1.18 -19.46 9.06
N ARG A 224 -0.02 -19.11 8.60
CA ARG A 224 -0.34 -17.74 8.16
C ARG A 224 -0.24 -16.73 9.30
N VAL A 225 -0.80 -17.02 10.47
CA VAL A 225 -0.72 -16.14 11.65
C VAL A 225 0.73 -15.93 12.05
N ARG A 226 1.53 -16.99 12.07
CA ARG A 226 2.95 -16.91 12.37
C ARG A 226 3.68 -16.04 11.37
N LEU A 227 3.49 -16.28 10.07
CA LEU A 227 4.11 -15.51 8.99
C LEU A 227 3.78 -14.01 9.07
N LEU A 228 2.51 -13.67 9.29
CA LEU A 228 2.09 -12.27 9.36
C LEU A 228 2.61 -11.56 10.62
N ARG A 229 2.76 -12.27 11.75
CA ARG A 229 3.45 -11.74 12.94
C ARG A 229 4.91 -11.46 12.64
N ASP A 230 5.61 -12.40 12.00
CA ASP A 230 7.00 -12.19 11.60
C ASP A 230 7.15 -10.97 10.67
N TYR A 231 6.18 -10.71 9.78
CA TYR A 231 6.21 -9.52 8.92
C TYR A 231 6.09 -8.22 9.72
N VAL A 232 5.21 -8.19 10.72
CA VAL A 232 5.09 -7.03 11.62
C VAL A 232 6.39 -6.83 12.40
N ASP A 233 6.95 -7.90 12.97
CA ASP A 233 8.18 -7.83 13.76
C ASP A 233 9.38 -7.38 12.91
N ILE A 234 9.52 -7.90 11.70
CA ILE A 234 10.58 -7.48 10.76
C ILE A 234 10.40 -6.02 10.35
N ALA A 235 9.18 -5.57 10.01
CA ALA A 235 8.92 -4.19 9.66
C ALA A 235 9.26 -3.25 10.82
N VAL A 236 8.84 -3.60 12.05
CA VAL A 236 9.14 -2.83 13.26
C VAL A 236 10.65 -2.78 13.53
N LEU A 237 11.36 -3.90 13.40
CA LEU A 237 12.79 -3.97 13.66
C LEU A 237 13.60 -3.23 12.58
N ARG A 238 13.41 -3.61 11.31
CA ARG A 238 14.25 -3.13 10.21
C ARG A 238 13.88 -1.73 9.73
N ASP A 239 12.57 -1.51 9.52
CA ASP A 239 12.11 -0.29 8.87
C ASP A 239 11.79 0.83 9.87
N VAL A 240 11.65 0.53 11.18
CA VAL A 240 11.43 1.54 12.21
C VAL A 240 12.61 1.65 13.16
N ILE A 241 12.97 0.58 13.90
CA ILE A 241 13.99 0.67 14.96
C ILE A 241 15.38 0.94 14.37
N GLU A 242 15.86 0.09 13.46
CA GLU A 242 17.20 0.20 12.88
C GLU A 242 17.34 1.47 12.02
N ARG A 243 16.34 1.75 11.18
CA ARG A 243 16.38 2.90 10.25
C ARG A 243 16.36 4.25 10.95
N HIS A 244 15.52 4.41 11.97
CA HIS A 244 15.32 5.68 12.66
C HIS A 244 16.03 5.77 14.01
N GLY A 245 16.78 4.74 14.42
CA GLY A 245 17.50 4.73 15.68
C GLY A 245 16.58 4.88 16.90
N VAL A 246 15.41 4.19 16.89
CA VAL A 246 14.40 4.33 17.94
C VAL A 246 14.97 3.92 19.30
N ARG A 247 15.01 4.89 20.24
CA ARG A 247 15.58 4.70 21.56
C ARG A 247 14.67 3.95 22.55
N ASN A 248 13.36 3.91 22.28
CA ASN A 248 12.38 3.22 23.14
C ASN A 248 11.58 2.16 22.38
N PRO A 249 12.17 0.98 22.13
CA PRO A 249 11.47 -0.11 21.43
C PRO A 249 10.25 -0.63 22.19
N THR A 250 10.23 -0.53 23.53
CA THR A 250 9.09 -0.97 24.33
C THR A 250 7.87 -0.14 24.05
N ALA A 251 7.98 1.20 24.04
CA ALA A 251 6.86 2.08 23.71
C ALA A 251 6.36 1.85 22.27
N LEU A 252 7.26 1.61 21.33
CA LEU A 252 6.91 1.27 19.96
C LEU A 252 6.09 -0.03 19.88
N ARG A 253 6.50 -1.09 20.57
CA ARG A 253 5.77 -2.36 20.61
C ARG A 253 4.37 -2.21 21.24
N TRP A 254 4.23 -1.41 22.29
CA TRP A 254 2.95 -1.08 22.88
C TRP A 254 2.05 -0.33 21.90
N LEU A 255 2.63 0.62 21.16
CA LEU A 255 1.92 1.39 20.14
C LEU A 255 1.41 0.48 19.02
N VAL A 256 2.28 -0.38 18.46
CA VAL A 256 1.91 -1.37 17.43
C VAL A 256 0.81 -2.29 17.95
N GLY A 257 0.97 -2.84 19.16
CA GLY A 257 -0.04 -3.72 19.78
C GLY A 257 -1.41 -3.03 19.94
N GLN A 258 -1.42 -1.73 20.29
CA GLN A 258 -2.67 -0.97 20.39
C GLN A 258 -3.30 -0.70 19.02
N LEU A 259 -2.50 -0.32 18.02
CA LEU A 259 -3.01 0.03 16.70
C LEU A 259 -3.54 -1.19 15.95
N LEU A 260 -2.84 -2.33 16.03
CA LEU A 260 -3.28 -3.58 15.41
C LEU A 260 -4.38 -4.29 16.22
N GLY A 261 -4.42 -4.10 17.54
CA GLY A 261 -5.45 -4.68 18.43
C GLY A 261 -6.76 -3.88 18.51
N SER A 262 -6.80 -2.67 17.94
CA SER A 262 -8.00 -1.82 17.83
C SER A 262 -7.99 -1.13 16.47
N PRO A 263 -8.01 -1.91 15.37
CA PRO A 263 -7.98 -1.38 14.02
C PRO A 263 -9.25 -0.57 13.74
N ALA A 264 -9.16 0.38 12.82
CA ALA A 264 -10.22 1.33 12.48
C ALA A 264 -10.70 2.23 13.66
N GLY A 265 -10.15 2.00 14.86
CA GLY A 265 -10.51 2.76 16.05
C GLY A 265 -9.90 4.15 16.09
N LEU A 266 -10.55 5.03 16.85
CA LEU A 266 -10.05 6.39 17.10
C LEU A 266 -8.80 6.35 17.98
N PHE A 267 -7.65 6.69 17.43
CA PHE A 267 -6.41 6.81 18.15
C PHE A 267 -6.13 8.25 18.58
N SER A 268 -5.80 8.42 19.87
CA SER A 268 -5.35 9.69 20.42
C SER A 268 -3.95 9.55 21.01
N ALA A 269 -2.98 10.27 20.44
CA ALA A 269 -1.60 10.30 20.93
C ALA A 269 -1.51 10.80 22.38
N GLU A 270 -2.37 11.76 22.77
CA GLU A 270 -2.48 12.26 24.15
C GLU A 270 -2.91 11.17 25.15
N ARG A 271 -3.95 10.37 24.77
CA ARG A 271 -4.44 9.28 25.62
C ARG A 271 -3.40 8.17 25.73
N PHE A 272 -2.74 7.84 24.62
CA PHE A 272 -1.65 6.86 24.61
C PHE A 272 -0.48 7.31 25.48
N HIS A 273 -0.02 8.56 25.33
CA HIS A 273 1.06 9.14 26.12
C HIS A 273 0.77 9.06 27.64
N ARG A 274 -0.46 9.48 28.06
CA ARG A 274 -0.87 9.39 29.46
C ARG A 274 -0.83 7.95 29.99
N ARG A 275 -1.27 6.98 29.19
CA ARG A 275 -1.23 5.56 29.55
C ARG A 275 0.21 5.07 29.72
N MET A 276 1.11 5.39 28.78
CA MET A 276 2.53 4.99 28.88
C MET A 276 3.19 5.56 30.13
N ARG A 277 2.89 6.80 30.49
CA ARG A 277 3.39 7.41 31.72
C ARG A 277 2.86 6.71 32.99
N ALA A 278 1.60 6.31 32.99
CA ALA A 278 1.00 5.57 34.10
C ALA A 278 1.64 4.19 34.29
N GLU A 279 2.11 3.56 33.20
CA GLU A 279 2.86 2.29 33.22
C GLU A 279 4.37 2.47 33.50
N GLY A 280 4.81 3.69 33.86
CA GLY A 280 6.19 3.98 34.19
C GLY A 280 7.14 4.14 32.99
N LEU A 281 6.63 4.19 31.77
CA LEU A 281 7.43 4.41 30.57
C LEU A 281 7.65 5.90 30.33
N ALA A 282 8.91 6.32 30.33
CA ALA A 282 9.29 7.71 30.03
C ALA A 282 9.27 7.96 28.52
N VAL A 283 8.11 8.36 28.00
CA VAL A 283 7.92 8.71 26.59
C VAL A 283 7.37 10.13 26.52
N SER A 284 7.92 10.98 25.63
CA SER A 284 7.36 12.30 25.37
C SER A 284 6.19 12.20 24.39
N LYS A 285 5.35 13.23 24.36
CA LYS A 285 4.25 13.31 23.40
C LYS A 285 4.79 13.39 21.97
N ASP A 286 5.88 14.10 21.75
CA ASP A 286 6.52 14.23 20.45
C ASP A 286 7.05 12.88 19.97
N THR A 287 7.66 12.08 20.86
CA THR A 287 8.07 10.72 20.55
C THR A 287 6.89 9.84 20.08
N VAL A 288 5.70 9.97 20.69
CA VAL A 288 4.51 9.23 20.22
C VAL A 288 4.14 9.63 18.79
N HIS A 289 4.20 10.92 18.46
CA HIS A 289 3.94 11.40 17.10
C HIS A 289 5.01 10.93 16.10
N GLU A 290 6.28 10.92 16.49
CA GLU A 290 7.39 10.39 15.69
C GLU A 290 7.20 8.89 15.40
N LEU A 291 6.91 8.09 16.43
CA LEU A 291 6.67 6.66 16.27
C LEU A 291 5.48 6.37 15.34
N LEU A 292 4.39 7.14 15.45
CA LEU A 292 3.26 7.04 14.53
C LEU A 292 3.66 7.37 13.09
N ALA A 293 4.47 8.42 12.90
CA ALA A 293 4.96 8.79 11.59
C ALA A 293 5.86 7.69 10.99
N HIS A 294 6.74 7.08 11.79
CA HIS A 294 7.59 5.97 11.34
C HIS A 294 6.79 4.73 10.96
N LEU A 295 5.73 4.39 11.73
CA LEU A 295 4.84 3.28 11.40
C LEU A 295 4.03 3.53 10.12
N ALA A 296 3.63 4.77 9.88
CA ALA A 296 2.97 5.15 8.63
C ALA A 296 3.96 5.14 7.45
N ASP A 297 5.20 5.55 7.70
CA ASP A 297 6.27 5.62 6.73
C ASP A 297 6.69 4.22 6.21
N CYS A 298 6.77 3.22 7.09
CA CYS A 298 7.03 1.84 6.68
C CYS A 298 5.78 1.12 6.13
N PHE A 299 4.70 1.83 5.89
CA PHE A 299 3.43 1.32 5.37
C PHE A 299 2.70 0.31 6.27
N LEU A 300 3.11 0.12 7.53
CA LEU A 300 2.44 -0.82 8.43
C LEU A 300 1.03 -0.37 8.80
N ILE A 301 0.85 0.95 8.99
CA ILE A 301 -0.45 1.57 9.29
C ILE A 301 -0.75 2.75 8.37
N ARG A 302 -2.03 3.07 8.29
CA ARG A 302 -2.56 4.28 7.66
C ARG A 302 -3.33 5.10 8.67
N LEU A 303 -3.20 6.42 8.58
CA LEU A 303 -3.88 7.35 9.47
C LEU A 303 -4.90 8.16 8.68
N VAL A 304 -6.17 8.03 9.04
CA VAL A 304 -7.27 8.78 8.45
C VAL A 304 -7.69 9.90 9.40
N TRP A 305 -7.74 11.10 8.87
CA TRP A 305 -8.05 12.30 9.62
C TRP A 305 -9.56 12.56 9.65
N MET A 306 -10.01 13.22 10.70
CA MET A 306 -11.37 13.75 10.72
C MET A 306 -11.53 14.88 9.70
N GLU A 307 -12.60 14.85 8.94
CA GLU A 307 -12.94 15.95 8.05
C GLU A 307 -13.15 17.23 8.84
N SER A 308 -12.45 18.26 8.44
CA SER A 308 -12.57 19.60 9.06
C SER A 308 -12.03 20.66 8.12
N ALA A 309 -12.73 21.79 8.04
CA ALA A 309 -12.26 22.97 7.34
C ALA A 309 -11.04 23.62 8.01
N SER A 310 -10.82 23.37 9.30
CA SER A 310 -9.72 23.93 10.08
C SER A 310 -8.53 22.98 10.15
N ALA A 311 -7.37 23.40 9.61
CA ALA A 311 -6.11 22.65 9.72
C ALA A 311 -5.72 22.39 11.20
N ARG A 312 -5.98 23.37 12.09
CA ARG A 312 -5.72 23.21 13.53
C ARG A 312 -6.60 22.12 14.15
N GLN A 313 -7.88 22.06 13.80
CA GLN A 313 -8.79 21.01 14.28
C GLN A 313 -8.36 19.63 13.77
N ARG A 314 -7.95 19.50 12.49
CA ARG A 314 -7.40 18.24 11.97
C ARG A 314 -6.24 17.74 12.82
N MET A 315 -5.33 18.61 13.28
CA MET A 315 -4.16 18.20 14.07
C MET A 315 -4.52 17.68 15.47
N VAL A 316 -5.58 18.22 16.11
CA VAL A 316 -5.96 17.88 17.51
C VAL A 316 -6.98 16.73 17.56
N ASN A 317 -7.77 16.51 16.51
CA ASN A 317 -8.78 15.48 16.49
C ASN A 317 -8.15 14.09 16.49
N PRO A 318 -8.79 13.09 17.12
CA PRO A 318 -8.37 11.71 16.99
C PRO A 318 -8.31 11.29 15.53
N ARG A 319 -7.38 10.39 15.21
CA ARG A 319 -7.24 9.79 13.88
C ARG A 319 -7.73 8.36 13.93
N LYS A 320 -8.35 7.88 12.86
CA LYS A 320 -8.53 6.44 12.69
C LYS A 320 -7.22 5.84 12.21
N ALA A 321 -6.89 4.65 12.70
CA ALA A 321 -5.69 3.93 12.31
C ALA A 321 -6.07 2.59 11.70
N TYR A 322 -5.61 2.36 10.47
CA TYR A 322 -5.87 1.13 9.72
C TYR A 322 -4.54 0.39 9.48
N PRO A 323 -4.45 -0.91 9.75
CA PRO A 323 -3.36 -1.72 9.20
C PRO A 323 -3.40 -1.67 7.66
N VAL A 324 -2.26 -1.89 7.03
CA VAL A 324 -2.18 -1.95 5.56
C VAL A 324 -2.99 -3.12 4.97
N ASP A 325 -3.28 -4.12 5.79
CA ASP A 325 -3.94 -5.36 5.39
C ASP A 325 -4.78 -5.95 6.51
N SER A 326 -5.97 -6.50 6.17
CA SER A 326 -6.90 -7.09 7.13
C SER A 326 -6.35 -8.33 7.82
N GLY A 327 -5.48 -9.10 7.17
CA GLY A 327 -4.85 -10.30 7.76
C GLY A 327 -3.98 -9.98 8.98
N LEU A 328 -3.42 -8.77 9.05
CA LEU A 328 -2.64 -8.34 10.23
C LEU A 328 -3.52 -8.20 11.48
N ILE A 329 -4.82 -7.95 11.32
CA ILE A 329 -5.78 -7.91 12.43
C ILE A 329 -5.92 -9.29 13.03
N ALA A 330 -6.19 -10.30 12.20
CA ALA A 330 -6.33 -11.68 12.64
C ALA A 330 -5.03 -12.21 13.28
N ALA A 331 -3.88 -11.86 12.71
CA ALA A 331 -2.57 -12.24 13.26
C ALA A 331 -2.27 -11.60 14.64
N SER A 332 -2.82 -10.41 14.89
CA SER A 332 -2.60 -9.65 16.14
C SER A 332 -3.63 -9.97 17.24
N GLU A 333 -4.72 -10.64 16.89
CA GLU A 333 -5.81 -10.97 17.83
C GLU A 333 -5.32 -12.01 18.86
N ARG A 334 -5.61 -11.72 20.14
CA ARG A 334 -5.20 -12.59 21.28
C ARG A 334 -6.37 -13.21 22.03
N VAL A 335 -7.58 -12.70 21.82
CA VAL A 335 -8.74 -12.99 22.69
C VAL A 335 -9.85 -13.71 21.92
N GLY A 336 -9.66 -13.99 20.63
CA GLY A 336 -10.69 -14.65 19.78
C GLY A 336 -11.91 -13.77 19.49
N ARG A 337 -11.73 -12.44 19.47
CA ARG A 337 -12.80 -11.51 19.14
C ARG A 337 -13.20 -11.62 17.67
N ASP A 338 -14.47 -11.49 17.41
CA ASP A 338 -14.94 -11.31 16.03
C ASP A 338 -14.57 -9.89 15.56
N ASN A 339 -13.56 -9.82 14.68
CA ASN A 339 -13.05 -8.57 14.13
C ASN A 339 -13.50 -8.37 12.68
N ARG A 340 -14.55 -9.08 12.21
CA ARG A 340 -15.01 -9.02 10.81
C ARG A 340 -15.38 -7.61 10.37
N GLY A 341 -16.01 -6.82 11.23
CA GLY A 341 -16.33 -5.43 10.94
C GLY A 341 -15.09 -4.58 10.70
N HIS A 342 -14.09 -4.67 11.58
CA HIS A 342 -12.82 -3.95 11.42
C HIS A 342 -11.99 -4.43 10.22
N ALA A 343 -12.02 -5.74 9.94
CA ALA A 343 -11.36 -6.29 8.75
C ALA A 343 -12.01 -5.79 7.46
N LEU A 344 -13.33 -5.72 7.43
CA LEU A 344 -14.10 -5.20 6.30
C LEU A 344 -13.79 -3.70 6.08
N GLU A 345 -13.84 -2.90 7.13
CA GLU A 345 -13.53 -1.47 7.07
C GLU A 345 -12.08 -1.22 6.64
N THR A 346 -11.12 -2.01 7.15
CA THR A 346 -9.71 -1.96 6.73
C THR A 346 -9.54 -2.31 5.24
N ALA A 347 -10.22 -3.33 4.77
CA ALA A 347 -10.16 -3.75 3.37
C ALA A 347 -10.77 -2.68 2.43
N VAL A 348 -11.88 -2.04 2.83
CA VAL A 348 -12.48 -0.92 2.10
C VAL A 348 -11.52 0.27 2.06
N HIS A 349 -10.90 0.62 3.20
CA HIS A 349 -9.88 1.68 3.23
C HIS A 349 -8.72 1.39 2.29
N ALA A 350 -8.15 0.17 2.32
CA ALA A 350 -7.06 -0.22 1.44
C ALA A 350 -7.45 -0.12 -0.05
N GLU A 351 -8.69 -0.46 -0.39
CA GLU A 351 -9.20 -0.33 -1.75
C GLU A 351 -9.39 1.13 -2.16
N LEU A 352 -9.85 2.01 -1.27
CA LEU A 352 -9.94 3.45 -1.51
C LEU A 352 -8.55 4.05 -1.80
N GLU A 353 -7.53 3.69 -1.00
CA GLU A 353 -6.15 4.12 -1.27
C GLU A 353 -5.63 3.59 -2.62
N ARG A 354 -5.95 2.33 -2.99
CA ARG A 354 -5.60 1.74 -4.29
C ARG A 354 -6.20 2.52 -5.45
N ARG A 355 -7.42 3.01 -5.29
CA ARG A 355 -8.11 3.86 -6.27
C ARG A 355 -7.57 5.30 -6.32
N GLY A 356 -6.62 5.65 -5.44
CA GLY A 356 -5.98 6.97 -5.41
C GLY A 356 -6.92 8.09 -4.96
N VAL A 357 -7.93 7.79 -4.15
CA VAL A 357 -8.85 8.79 -3.61
C VAL A 357 -8.33 9.34 -2.28
N GLU A 358 -8.60 10.62 -2.01
CA GLU A 358 -8.36 11.22 -0.70
C GLU A 358 -9.45 10.77 0.26
N VAL A 359 -9.05 10.34 1.46
CA VAL A 359 -9.97 9.76 2.45
C VAL A 359 -9.89 10.52 3.78
N THR A 360 -11.06 10.93 4.28
CA THR A 360 -11.24 11.44 5.65
C THR A 360 -12.42 10.72 6.28
N TYR A 361 -12.56 10.74 7.61
CA TYR A 361 -13.79 10.29 8.27
C TYR A 361 -14.64 11.50 8.70
N VAL A 362 -15.96 11.31 8.77
CA VAL A 362 -16.88 12.39 9.10
C VAL A 362 -17.49 12.16 10.47
N ARG A 363 -17.64 13.24 11.25
CA ARG A 363 -18.43 13.24 12.46
C ARG A 363 -19.52 14.28 12.35
N THR A 364 -20.79 13.86 12.46
CA THR A 364 -21.94 14.76 12.37
C THR A 364 -22.08 15.60 13.63
N PRO A 365 -22.81 16.73 13.60
CA PRO A 365 -23.10 17.54 14.77
C PRO A 365 -23.84 16.77 15.87
N ALA A 366 -24.63 15.76 15.51
CA ALA A 366 -25.30 14.85 16.44
C ALA A 366 -24.37 13.79 17.05
N GLY A 367 -23.06 13.81 16.68
CA GLY A 367 -22.04 12.91 17.20
C GLY A 367 -21.97 11.54 16.50
N ARG A 368 -22.73 11.33 15.41
CA ARG A 368 -22.63 10.11 14.59
C ARG A 368 -21.37 10.15 13.74
N GLU A 369 -20.84 8.98 13.45
CA GLU A 369 -19.65 8.83 12.63
C GLU A 369 -20.02 8.21 11.29
N VAL A 370 -19.39 8.67 10.20
CA VAL A 370 -19.36 8.01 8.89
C VAL A 370 -17.90 7.68 8.60
N ASP A 371 -17.65 6.43 8.24
CA ASP A 371 -16.31 5.86 8.17
C ASP A 371 -15.43 6.57 7.16
N PHE A 372 -15.96 6.90 5.98
CA PHE A 372 -15.18 7.54 4.94
C PHE A 372 -15.97 8.62 4.18
N LEU A 373 -15.30 9.73 3.97
CA LEU A 373 -15.60 10.69 2.91
C LEU A 373 -14.46 10.56 1.90
N ALA A 374 -14.74 9.96 0.76
CA ALA A 374 -13.81 9.68 -0.31
C ALA A 374 -13.93 10.74 -1.39
N ARG A 375 -12.81 11.39 -1.77
CA ARG A 375 -12.73 12.39 -2.83
C ARG A 375 -11.82 11.91 -3.95
N SER A 376 -12.38 11.69 -5.13
CA SER A 376 -11.58 11.33 -6.28
C SER A 376 -10.87 12.56 -6.88
N PRO A 377 -9.73 12.37 -7.59
CA PRO A 377 -9.08 13.46 -8.32
C PRO A 377 -9.98 14.17 -9.34
N GLY A 378 -11.01 13.48 -9.84
CA GLY A 378 -12.04 14.02 -10.74
C GLY A 378 -13.13 14.83 -10.05
N GLY A 379 -13.04 15.07 -8.73
CA GLY A 379 -13.98 15.88 -7.96
C GLY A 379 -15.26 15.17 -7.53
N THR A 380 -15.38 13.87 -7.74
CA THR A 380 -16.50 13.07 -7.20
C THR A 380 -16.29 12.84 -5.70
N GLU A 381 -17.34 13.10 -4.92
CA GLU A 381 -17.37 12.84 -3.47
C GLU A 381 -18.32 11.68 -3.16
N GLU A 382 -17.91 10.82 -2.23
CA GLU A 382 -18.71 9.71 -1.76
C GLU A 382 -18.59 9.54 -0.25
N LEU A 383 -19.73 9.51 0.46
CA LEU A 383 -19.83 9.11 1.85
C LEU A 383 -20.04 7.61 1.90
N ILE A 384 -19.13 6.90 2.55
CA ILE A 384 -19.14 5.45 2.65
C ILE A 384 -19.19 5.04 4.11
N GLN A 385 -20.24 4.29 4.45
CA GLN A 385 -20.37 3.58 5.72
C GLN A 385 -20.13 2.10 5.49
N VAL A 386 -19.44 1.43 6.41
CA VAL A 386 -19.09 0.01 6.29
C VAL A 386 -19.68 -0.74 7.49
N SER A 387 -20.44 -1.79 7.24
CA SER A 387 -21.03 -2.58 8.32
C SER A 387 -21.09 -4.07 7.98
N ALA A 388 -20.59 -4.90 8.89
CA ALA A 388 -20.67 -6.36 8.77
C ALA A 388 -21.97 -6.93 9.36
N GLU A 389 -22.67 -6.17 10.21
CA GLU A 389 -23.79 -6.63 11.05
C GLU A 389 -25.06 -5.84 10.76
N VAL A 390 -25.44 -5.74 9.50
CA VAL A 390 -26.64 -4.98 9.07
C VAL A 390 -27.97 -5.73 9.24
N PHE A 391 -27.96 -6.95 9.77
CA PHE A 391 -29.17 -7.77 9.98
C PHE A 391 -29.93 -7.36 11.26
N ASP A 392 -29.26 -6.71 12.20
CA ASP A 392 -29.94 -6.07 13.33
C ASP A 392 -30.58 -4.76 12.84
N PRO A 393 -31.93 -4.62 12.92
CA PRO A 393 -32.62 -3.43 12.48
C PRO A 393 -32.10 -2.14 13.14
N ALA A 394 -31.72 -2.21 14.42
CA ALA A 394 -31.21 -1.05 15.15
C ALA A 394 -29.82 -0.63 14.63
N VAL A 395 -28.98 -1.59 14.24
CA VAL A 395 -27.68 -1.31 13.59
C VAL A 395 -27.91 -0.71 12.21
N ALA A 396 -28.74 -1.34 11.36
CA ALA A 396 -29.03 -0.85 10.02
C ALA A 396 -29.59 0.60 10.04
N GLU A 397 -30.55 0.88 10.95
CA GLU A 397 -31.10 2.22 11.12
C GLU A 397 -30.05 3.24 11.55
N ARG A 398 -29.18 2.88 12.49
CA ARG A 398 -28.09 3.74 12.96
C ARG A 398 -27.13 4.12 11.84
N GLU A 399 -26.69 3.15 11.04
CA GLU A 399 -25.74 3.37 9.94
C GLU A 399 -26.36 4.24 8.84
N ILE A 400 -27.59 3.95 8.43
CA ILE A 400 -28.33 4.75 7.44
C ILE A 400 -28.53 6.17 7.93
N ARG A 401 -28.94 6.34 9.18
CA ARG A 401 -29.15 7.67 9.77
C ARG A 401 -27.84 8.48 9.77
N GLY A 402 -26.69 7.87 10.07
CA GLY A 402 -25.38 8.52 9.99
C GLY A 402 -25.09 9.05 8.58
N LEU A 403 -25.34 8.22 7.55
CA LEU A 403 -25.15 8.61 6.14
C LEU A 403 -26.11 9.75 5.73
N VAL A 404 -27.35 9.71 6.13
CA VAL A 404 -28.35 10.77 5.81
C VAL A 404 -27.95 12.09 6.46
N GLU A 405 -27.57 12.08 7.74
CA GLU A 405 -27.11 13.29 8.45
C GLU A 405 -25.83 13.87 7.84
N ALA A 406 -24.83 13.02 7.52
CA ALA A 406 -23.62 13.45 6.85
C ALA A 406 -23.90 13.98 5.44
N GLY A 407 -24.87 13.38 4.74
CA GLY A 407 -25.32 13.85 3.43
C GLY A 407 -25.87 15.28 3.45
N ALA A 408 -26.45 15.74 4.55
CA ALA A 408 -26.85 17.14 4.71
C ALA A 408 -25.62 18.08 4.78
N MET A 409 -24.49 17.61 5.32
CA MET A 409 -23.23 18.37 5.35
C MET A 409 -22.52 18.36 3.98
N PHE A 410 -22.66 17.27 3.23
CA PHE A 410 -22.02 17.02 1.91
C PHE A 410 -23.09 16.71 0.84
N PRO A 411 -23.90 17.69 0.39
CA PRO A 411 -25.06 17.43 -0.47
C PRO A 411 -24.72 16.86 -1.85
N ARG A 412 -23.47 17.03 -2.31
CA ARG A 412 -22.99 16.51 -3.60
C ARG A 412 -22.45 15.09 -3.48
N ALA A 413 -22.17 14.61 -2.27
CA ALA A 413 -21.61 13.30 -2.06
C ALA A 413 -22.67 12.21 -2.26
N ARG A 414 -22.31 11.18 -3.03
CA ARG A 414 -23.08 9.94 -3.08
C ARG A 414 -23.03 9.27 -1.72
N ARG A 415 -24.09 8.58 -1.33
CA ARG A 415 -24.18 7.89 -0.04
C ARG A 415 -24.19 6.40 -0.29
N ARG A 416 -23.24 5.68 0.31
CA ARG A 416 -23.11 4.24 0.13
C ARG A 416 -22.96 3.54 1.46
N LEU A 417 -23.73 2.46 1.64
CA LEU A 417 -23.56 1.50 2.72
C LEU A 417 -22.95 0.22 2.13
N LEU A 418 -21.72 -0.09 2.51
CA LEU A 418 -21.02 -1.31 2.12
C LEU A 418 -21.24 -2.39 3.18
N THR A 419 -21.74 -3.54 2.75
CA THR A 419 -22.09 -4.68 3.61
C THR A 419 -21.14 -5.85 3.40
N LEU A 420 -21.04 -6.74 4.38
CA LEU A 420 -20.25 -7.97 4.26
C LEU A 420 -20.90 -8.98 3.30
N THR A 421 -22.21 -9.01 3.24
CA THR A 421 -23.00 -9.99 2.48
C THR A 421 -23.99 -9.29 1.55
N GLY A 422 -24.49 -10.03 0.57
CA GLY A 422 -25.53 -9.56 -0.35
C GLY A 422 -26.97 -9.76 0.15
N GLU A 423 -27.16 -10.04 1.43
CA GLU A 423 -28.50 -10.20 2.00
C GLU A 423 -29.22 -8.85 2.11
N PRO A 424 -30.55 -8.82 1.88
CA PRO A 424 -31.32 -7.59 1.99
C PRO A 424 -31.30 -7.05 3.43
N LEU A 425 -31.38 -5.72 3.54
CA LEU A 425 -31.53 -5.07 4.83
C LEU A 425 -32.89 -5.40 5.47
N PRO A 426 -32.98 -5.36 6.81
CA PRO A 426 -34.25 -5.58 7.52
C PRO A 426 -35.22 -4.39 7.41
N LEU A 427 -34.83 -3.31 6.74
CA LEU A 427 -35.58 -2.10 6.49
C LEU A 427 -35.29 -1.56 5.10
N ASP A 428 -36.21 -0.80 4.52
CA ASP A 428 -36.04 -0.15 3.23
C ASP A 428 -35.16 1.10 3.40
N PRO A 429 -33.98 1.17 2.75
CA PRO A 429 -33.13 2.35 2.82
C PRO A 429 -33.74 3.49 2.00
N PRO A 430 -33.47 4.77 2.38
CA PRO A 430 -33.84 5.90 1.54
C PRO A 430 -33.24 5.78 0.14
N PRO A 431 -33.92 6.23 -0.92
CA PRO A 431 -33.51 6.04 -2.31
C PRO A 431 -32.15 6.69 -2.66
N GLU A 432 -31.72 7.65 -1.85
CA GLU A 432 -30.41 8.29 -1.98
C GLU A 432 -29.26 7.48 -1.37
N VAL A 433 -29.53 6.38 -0.67
CA VAL A 433 -28.51 5.50 -0.08
C VAL A 433 -28.38 4.22 -0.90
N ILE A 434 -27.23 4.05 -1.54
CA ILE A 434 -26.89 2.84 -2.27
C ILE A 434 -26.39 1.80 -1.28
N VAL A 435 -27.06 0.64 -1.23
CA VAL A 435 -26.61 -0.50 -0.43
C VAL A 435 -25.99 -1.55 -1.34
N GLN A 436 -24.77 -1.98 -1.01
CA GLN A 436 -24.02 -2.88 -1.87
C GLN A 436 -23.05 -3.75 -1.05
N PRO A 437 -22.88 -5.05 -1.40
CA PRO A 437 -21.81 -5.86 -0.84
C PRO A 437 -20.44 -5.30 -1.19
N ALA A 438 -19.53 -5.25 -0.21
CA ALA A 438 -18.20 -4.68 -0.40
C ALA A 438 -17.38 -5.44 -1.46
N TYR A 439 -17.54 -6.76 -1.57
CA TYR A 439 -16.85 -7.55 -2.60
C TYR A 439 -17.31 -7.19 -4.02
N GLU A 440 -18.57 -6.84 -4.21
CA GLU A 440 -19.08 -6.35 -5.50
C GLU A 440 -18.46 -4.98 -5.82
N TRP A 441 -18.50 -4.06 -4.85
CA TRP A 441 -17.90 -2.74 -5.00
C TRP A 441 -16.39 -2.81 -5.30
N MET A 442 -15.64 -3.73 -4.67
CA MET A 442 -14.21 -3.90 -4.93
C MET A 442 -13.90 -4.44 -6.33
N LEU A 443 -14.83 -5.16 -6.94
CA LEU A 443 -14.70 -5.69 -8.30
C LEU A 443 -15.19 -4.70 -9.37
N GLU A 444 -15.86 -3.61 -9.00
CA GLU A 444 -16.23 -2.56 -9.94
C GLU A 444 -15.00 -1.84 -10.50
N ASP A 445 -14.96 -1.64 -11.81
CA ASP A 445 -13.94 -0.82 -12.44
C ASP A 445 -14.22 0.67 -12.18
N PRO A 446 -13.35 1.39 -11.44
CA PRO A 446 -13.55 2.81 -11.16
C PRO A 446 -13.69 3.67 -12.43
N ALA A 447 -13.03 3.27 -13.52
CA ALA A 447 -13.12 3.98 -14.79
C ALA A 447 -14.53 3.85 -15.44
N ARG A 448 -15.20 2.72 -15.26
CA ARG A 448 -16.58 2.51 -15.72
C ARG A 448 -17.60 3.18 -14.80
N ALA A 449 -17.34 3.21 -13.49
CA ALA A 449 -18.21 3.87 -12.50
C ALA A 449 -18.26 5.39 -12.69
N ALA A 450 -17.18 6.01 -13.17
CA ALA A 450 -17.10 7.44 -13.48
C ALA A 450 -17.76 7.82 -14.82
N GLY A 451 -17.90 6.85 -15.75
CA GLY A 451 -18.35 7.06 -17.14
C GLY A 451 -19.85 6.87 -17.41
N GLY A 452 -20.68 6.72 -16.39
CA GLY A 452 -22.13 6.53 -16.55
C GLY A 452 -22.93 7.69 -17.13
N LEU A 453 -22.29 8.74 -17.68
CA LEU A 453 -22.91 9.90 -18.36
C LEU A 453 -22.20 10.30 -19.66
N GLY A 454 -21.46 9.42 -20.31
CA GLY A 454 -20.83 9.70 -21.61
C GLY A 454 -21.12 8.58 -22.59
N GLY A 455 -22.05 8.82 -23.53
CA GLY A 455 -22.30 7.96 -24.69
C GLY A 455 -21.07 7.87 -25.61
N PRO A 456 -21.09 6.94 -26.60
CA PRO A 456 -19.92 6.62 -27.41
C PRO A 456 -19.55 7.76 -28.36
N HIS A 457 -18.27 8.13 -28.34
CA HIS A 457 -17.62 8.75 -29.49
C HIS A 457 -16.33 8.00 -29.80
#